data_4b67005082ddbd27c2ae3d4372b20f49
#
_entry.id   4b67005082ddbd27c2ae3d4372b20f49
#
_cell.length_a   1.000
_cell.length_b   1.000
_cell.length_c   1.000
_cell.angle_alpha   90.00
_cell.angle_beta   90.00
_cell.angle_gamma   90.00
#
_symmetry.space_group_name_H-M   'P 1'
#
loop_
_entity.id
_entity.type
_entity.pdbx_description
1 polymer ?
#
loop_
_entity_poly.entity_id
_entity_poly.type
_entity_poly.pdbx_seq_one_letter_code
_entity_poly.pdbx_strand_id
1 'polypeptide(L)'
;PPPASSMRVAWMYARQRALDWMSWNAVMRIAVPVLSAATVLGLVLELLLGGGAGVRQLLNSGFLWVMGMLLLFVAAVTLLVFALGGADELYCVVDSRGFHVRTALPGANRVKLWMHGKSAALMDTADTNGRVILSEKDLAWKDIARVQLWTDKRLMLLYSPRWWMKLSVPILLAKWNDVLTMVDEKLGKKKAVELPEDWVHQLPPQRVQEKKTRKTALETDVIPPQTTLPEDEEDYRPLDEVLEELRGK
;
A
#
# COMPACT_ATOMS: atom_id res chain seq x y z
N PRO A 1 -3.83 24.58 -15.12
CA PRO A 1 -3.41 23.72 -14.01
C PRO A 1 -1.89 23.75 -13.89
N PRO A 2 -1.31 23.90 -12.67
CA PRO A 2 0.12 23.95 -12.50
C PRO A 2 0.76 22.68 -13.07
N PRO A 3 2.00 22.76 -13.58
CA PRO A 3 2.70 21.58 -14.06
C PRO A 3 2.82 20.57 -12.93
N ALA A 4 2.61 19.28 -13.20
CA ALA A 4 2.62 18.24 -12.16
C ALA A 4 3.98 18.07 -11.47
N SER A 5 5.03 18.69 -11.98
CA SER A 5 6.34 18.79 -11.31
C SER A 5 6.29 19.58 -9.99
N SER A 6 5.33 20.50 -9.83
CA SER A 6 5.10 21.27 -8.60
C SER A 6 3.92 20.73 -7.77
N MET A 7 3.21 19.71 -8.26
CA MET A 7 2.03 19.18 -7.58
C MET A 7 2.46 18.23 -6.46
N ARG A 8 2.04 18.55 -5.23
CA ARG A 8 2.18 17.72 -4.05
C ARG A 8 0.80 17.35 -3.55
N VAL A 9 0.51 16.08 -3.39
CA VAL A 9 -0.77 15.59 -2.89
C VAL A 9 -0.53 14.84 -1.59
N ALA A 10 -1.12 15.33 -0.51
CA ALA A 10 -1.02 14.72 0.81
C ALA A 10 -2.40 14.40 1.38
N TRP A 11 -2.52 13.29 2.10
CA TRP A 11 -3.74 12.92 2.81
C TRP A 11 -3.43 11.97 3.97
N MET A 12 -4.34 11.93 4.92
CA MET A 12 -4.30 10.99 6.04
C MET A 12 -5.40 9.94 5.88
N TYR A 13 -5.09 8.69 6.17
CA TYR A 13 -6.01 7.58 6.14
C TYR A 13 -5.94 6.79 7.46
N ALA A 14 -7.05 6.76 8.22
CA ALA A 14 -7.15 5.95 9.42
C ALA A 14 -7.45 4.49 9.02
N ARG A 15 -6.54 3.56 9.37
CA ARG A 15 -6.64 2.16 9.04
C ARG A 15 -6.98 1.32 10.25
N GLN A 16 -8.12 0.65 10.22
CA GLN A 16 -8.47 -0.37 11.21
C GLN A 16 -7.92 -1.73 10.75
N ARG A 17 -6.84 -2.20 11.37
CA ARG A 17 -6.14 -3.43 10.96
C ARG A 17 -7.02 -4.67 10.95
N ALA A 18 -7.96 -4.78 11.89
CA ALA A 18 -8.90 -5.89 11.96
C ALA A 18 -9.83 -5.99 10.74
N LEU A 19 -10.16 -4.86 10.11
CA LEU A 19 -11.00 -4.78 8.91
C LEU A 19 -10.20 -4.61 7.62
N ASP A 20 -8.88 -4.39 7.73
CA ASP A 20 -8.02 -4.15 6.58
C ASP A 20 -7.56 -5.47 5.95
N TRP A 21 -8.01 -5.71 4.72
CA TRP A 21 -7.63 -6.89 3.96
C TRP A 21 -6.11 -7.06 3.79
N MET A 22 -5.36 -5.96 3.64
CA MET A 22 -3.91 -6.01 3.48
C MET A 22 -3.21 -6.51 4.74
N SER A 23 -3.71 -6.13 5.93
CA SER A 23 -3.20 -6.61 7.21
C SER A 23 -3.44 -8.11 7.36
N TRP A 24 -4.63 -8.60 7.01
CA TRP A 24 -4.95 -10.02 7.01
C TRP A 24 -4.12 -10.79 5.99
N ASN A 25 -4.00 -10.27 4.76
CA ASN A 25 -3.20 -10.90 3.71
C ASN A 25 -1.73 -11.05 4.10
N ALA A 26 -1.16 -10.08 4.83
CA ALA A 26 0.23 -10.16 5.30
C ALA A 26 0.44 -11.35 6.25
N VAL A 27 -0.51 -11.64 7.14
CA VAL A 27 -0.44 -12.78 8.08
C VAL A 27 -0.73 -14.09 7.35
N MET A 28 -1.81 -14.16 6.58
CA MET A 28 -2.23 -15.39 5.90
C MET A 28 -1.24 -15.84 4.84
N ARG A 29 -0.55 -14.90 4.19
CA ARG A 29 0.53 -15.20 3.23
C ARG A 29 1.70 -15.97 3.85
N ILE A 30 1.86 -15.93 5.17
CA ILE A 30 2.86 -16.71 5.91
C ILE A 30 2.21 -17.95 6.52
N ALA A 31 1.10 -17.77 7.22
CA ALA A 31 0.45 -18.86 7.97
C ALA A 31 -0.02 -20.01 7.06
N VAL A 32 -0.68 -19.70 5.94
CA VAL A 32 -1.20 -20.72 5.03
C VAL A 32 -0.09 -21.58 4.41
N PRO A 33 0.97 -21.01 3.80
CA PRO A 33 2.06 -21.83 3.27
C PRO A 33 2.80 -22.65 4.33
N VAL A 34 3.01 -22.11 5.53
CA VAL A 34 3.67 -22.83 6.63
C VAL A 34 2.85 -24.03 7.07
N LEU A 35 1.55 -23.85 7.30
CA LEU A 35 0.66 -24.95 7.68
C LEU A 35 0.50 -25.97 6.54
N SER A 36 0.43 -25.51 5.29
CA SER A 36 0.40 -26.42 4.14
C SER A 36 1.68 -27.23 4.02
N ALA A 37 2.84 -26.60 4.20
CA ALA A 37 4.13 -27.30 4.17
C ALA A 37 4.23 -28.32 5.32
N ALA A 38 3.79 -27.99 6.52
CA ALA A 38 3.74 -28.92 7.66
C ALA A 38 2.81 -30.10 7.38
N THR A 39 1.66 -29.86 6.75
CA THR A 39 0.71 -30.91 6.35
C THR A 39 1.33 -31.86 5.32
N VAL A 40 1.94 -31.29 4.27
CA VAL A 40 2.61 -32.08 3.23
C VAL A 40 3.77 -32.90 3.82
N LEU A 41 4.57 -32.28 4.70
CA LEU A 41 5.68 -32.97 5.36
C LEU A 41 5.18 -34.15 6.21
N GLY A 42 4.10 -33.98 6.98
CA GLY A 42 3.49 -35.06 7.76
C GLY A 42 3.02 -36.21 6.88
N LEU A 43 2.35 -35.92 5.76
CA LEU A 43 1.91 -36.91 4.80
C LEU A 43 3.07 -37.67 4.14
N VAL A 44 4.15 -36.94 3.78
CA VAL A 44 5.36 -37.56 3.18
C VAL A 44 6.06 -38.47 4.19
N LEU A 45 6.20 -38.03 5.43
CA LEU A 45 6.81 -38.87 6.49
C LEU A 45 6.03 -40.15 6.70
N GLU A 46 4.70 -40.07 6.81
CA GLU A 46 3.86 -41.26 6.94
C GLU A 46 3.91 -42.18 5.72
N LEU A 47 4.00 -41.60 4.53
CA LEU A 47 4.19 -42.37 3.29
C LEU A 47 5.53 -43.14 3.30
N LEU A 48 6.60 -42.52 3.76
CA LEU A 48 7.93 -43.15 3.83
C LEU A 48 8.04 -44.20 4.92
N LEU A 49 7.39 -43.99 6.08
CA LEU A 49 7.49 -44.91 7.25
C LEU A 49 6.45 -46.00 7.22
N GLY A 50 5.20 -45.70 6.87
CA GLY A 50 4.06 -46.62 6.94
C GLY A 50 3.41 -46.92 5.59
N GLY A 51 3.98 -46.40 4.49
CA GLY A 51 3.41 -46.54 3.15
C GLY A 51 1.99 -45.97 3.04
N GLY A 52 1.20 -46.49 2.11
CA GLY A 52 -0.19 -46.07 1.91
C GLY A 52 -1.12 -46.34 3.12
N ALA A 53 -0.79 -47.33 3.96
CA ALA A 53 -1.53 -47.60 5.18
C ALA A 53 -1.31 -46.50 6.23
N GLY A 54 -0.08 -46.06 6.43
CA GLY A 54 0.27 -44.94 7.32
C GLY A 54 -0.45 -43.65 6.95
N VAL A 55 -0.46 -43.29 5.66
CA VAL A 55 -1.19 -42.11 5.18
C VAL A 55 -2.69 -42.20 5.48
N ARG A 56 -3.32 -43.37 5.25
CA ARG A 56 -4.74 -43.56 5.57
C ARG A 56 -4.99 -43.43 7.07
N GLN A 57 -4.12 -43.98 7.90
CA GLN A 57 -4.20 -43.88 9.35
C GLN A 57 -4.08 -42.44 9.82
N LEU A 58 -3.12 -41.69 9.27
CA LEU A 58 -2.96 -40.24 9.56
C LEU A 58 -4.21 -39.43 9.19
N LEU A 59 -4.77 -39.66 8.02
CA LEU A 59 -5.97 -38.95 7.56
C LEU A 59 -7.19 -39.32 8.47
N ASN A 60 -7.32 -40.55 8.87
CA ASN A 60 -8.40 -41.02 9.75
C ASN A 60 -8.20 -40.61 11.23
N SER A 61 -6.98 -40.26 11.63
CA SER A 61 -6.67 -39.82 13.00
C SER A 61 -7.18 -38.40 13.33
N GLY A 62 -7.77 -37.70 12.36
CA GLY A 62 -8.22 -36.35 12.54
C GLY A 62 -7.11 -35.31 12.36
N PHE A 63 -5.95 -35.68 11.80
CA PHE A 63 -4.81 -34.79 11.55
C PHE A 63 -5.20 -33.50 10.78
N LEU A 64 -6.01 -33.63 9.71
CA LEU A 64 -6.50 -32.48 8.95
C LEU A 64 -7.40 -31.57 9.80
N TRP A 65 -8.17 -32.13 10.72
CA TRP A 65 -8.96 -31.37 11.68
C TRP A 65 -8.06 -30.54 12.60
N VAL A 66 -6.98 -31.14 13.10
CA VAL A 66 -6.00 -30.43 13.95
C VAL A 66 -5.35 -29.28 13.17
N MET A 67 -4.97 -29.51 11.90
CA MET A 67 -4.42 -28.45 11.06
C MET A 67 -5.43 -27.31 10.77
N GLY A 68 -6.70 -27.67 10.55
CA GLY A 68 -7.80 -26.70 10.40
C GLY A 68 -8.04 -25.89 11.67
N MET A 69 -8.07 -26.54 12.83
CA MET A 69 -8.20 -25.88 14.14
C MET A 69 -7.02 -24.96 14.44
N LEU A 70 -5.80 -25.37 14.05
CA LEU A 70 -4.62 -24.52 14.20
C LEU A 70 -4.71 -23.25 13.33
N LEU A 71 -5.20 -23.38 12.09
CA LEU A 71 -5.43 -22.22 11.24
C LEU A 71 -6.47 -21.26 11.83
N LEU A 72 -7.58 -21.80 12.36
CA LEU A 72 -8.61 -21.01 13.07
C LEU A 72 -8.03 -20.32 14.31
N PHE A 73 -7.19 -21.01 15.07
CA PHE A 73 -6.51 -20.45 16.23
C PHE A 73 -5.59 -19.29 15.82
N VAL A 74 -4.78 -19.44 14.76
CA VAL A 74 -3.96 -18.36 14.22
C VAL A 74 -4.82 -17.18 13.79
N ALA A 75 -5.94 -17.41 13.12
CA ALA A 75 -6.86 -16.36 12.74
C ALA A 75 -7.47 -15.64 13.96
N ALA A 76 -7.89 -16.37 14.98
CA ALA A 76 -8.45 -15.80 16.22
C ALA A 76 -7.41 -14.94 16.98
N VAL A 77 -6.19 -15.45 17.13
CA VAL A 77 -5.08 -14.70 17.76
C VAL A 77 -4.76 -13.46 16.95
N THR A 78 -4.72 -13.56 15.61
CA THR A 78 -4.48 -12.42 14.73
C THR A 78 -5.55 -11.34 14.90
N LEU A 79 -6.83 -11.74 14.95
CA LEU A 79 -7.95 -10.83 15.18
C LEU A 79 -7.80 -10.12 16.54
N LEU A 80 -7.47 -10.85 17.59
CA LEU A 80 -7.23 -10.30 18.91
C LEU A 80 -6.09 -9.27 18.90
N VAL A 81 -4.96 -9.62 18.29
CA VAL A 81 -3.79 -8.73 18.16
C VAL A 81 -4.17 -7.46 17.39
N PHE A 82 -4.93 -7.57 16.30
CA PHE A 82 -5.35 -6.41 15.52
C PHE A 82 -6.36 -5.54 16.28
N ALA A 83 -7.28 -6.15 17.02
CA ALA A 83 -8.25 -5.43 17.83
C ALA A 83 -7.58 -4.66 18.99
N LEU A 84 -6.65 -5.30 19.71
CA LEU A 84 -5.91 -4.69 20.81
C LEU A 84 -4.88 -3.66 20.33
N GLY A 85 -4.31 -3.85 19.13
CA GLY A 85 -3.37 -2.92 18.51
C GLY A 85 -4.00 -1.57 18.16
N GLY A 86 -5.32 -1.54 17.94
CA GLY A 86 -6.05 -0.33 17.59
C GLY A 86 -5.87 0.08 16.11
N ALA A 87 -6.33 1.28 15.80
CA ALA A 87 -6.19 1.86 14.46
C ALA A 87 -4.82 2.55 14.30
N ASP A 88 -4.24 2.41 13.12
CA ASP A 88 -3.06 3.16 12.68
C ASP A 88 -3.50 4.31 11.76
N GLU A 89 -2.71 5.37 11.75
CA GLU A 89 -2.83 6.48 10.82
C GLU A 89 -1.75 6.36 9.74
N LEU A 90 -2.17 6.34 8.48
CA LEU A 90 -1.27 6.38 7.34
C LEU A 90 -1.25 7.80 6.78
N TYR A 91 -0.09 8.41 6.81
CA TYR A 91 0.18 9.69 6.16
C TYR A 91 0.80 9.39 4.80
N CYS A 92 0.03 9.65 3.76
CA CYS A 92 0.43 9.42 2.38
C CYS A 92 0.75 10.75 1.72
N VAL A 93 1.92 10.86 1.13
CA VAL A 93 2.36 12.00 0.33
C VAL A 93 2.84 11.49 -1.01
N VAL A 94 2.38 12.13 -2.08
CA VAL A 94 2.86 11.90 -3.44
C VAL A 94 3.37 13.22 -3.97
N ASP A 95 4.64 13.23 -4.38
CA ASP A 95 5.32 14.43 -4.86
C ASP A 95 6.15 14.17 -6.11
N SER A 96 7.00 15.10 -6.48
CA SER A 96 7.90 14.99 -7.64
C SER A 96 8.91 13.81 -7.53
N ARG A 97 9.24 13.36 -6.32
CA ARG A 97 10.21 12.29 -6.05
C ARG A 97 9.58 10.90 -6.07
N GLY A 98 8.33 10.77 -5.58
CA GLY A 98 7.67 9.47 -5.48
C GLY A 98 6.52 9.42 -4.49
N PHE A 99 6.31 8.24 -3.95
CA PHE A 99 5.36 7.96 -2.89
C PHE A 99 6.07 7.87 -1.54
N HIS A 100 5.57 8.60 -0.56
CA HIS A 100 6.02 8.59 0.82
C HIS A 100 4.86 8.20 1.72
N VAL A 101 5.02 7.13 2.49
CA VAL A 101 3.99 6.63 3.39
C VAL A 101 4.57 6.45 4.77
N ARG A 102 4.08 7.25 5.72
CA ARG A 102 4.39 7.11 7.15
C ARG A 102 3.21 6.46 7.85
N THR A 103 3.48 5.47 8.68
CA THR A 103 2.48 4.85 9.55
C THR A 103 2.72 5.34 10.96
N ALA A 104 1.73 5.99 11.55
CA ALA A 104 1.77 6.45 12.92
C ALA A 104 0.71 5.73 13.78
N LEU A 105 0.99 5.58 15.05
CA LEU A 105 0.09 5.01 16.03
C LEU A 105 -0.39 6.12 16.98
N PRO A 106 -1.66 6.53 16.90
CA PRO A 106 -2.20 7.54 17.80
C PRO A 106 -2.44 6.96 19.19
N GLY A 107 -2.17 7.77 20.22
CA GLY A 107 -2.33 7.35 21.61
C GLY A 107 -1.55 6.06 21.90
N ALA A 108 -0.29 6.05 21.48
CA ALA A 108 0.59 4.89 21.65
C ALA A 108 0.74 4.54 23.12
N ASN A 109 0.79 3.25 23.42
CA ASN A 109 1.16 2.70 24.71
C ASN A 109 1.98 1.42 24.51
N ARG A 110 2.58 0.91 25.59
CA ARG A 110 3.45 -0.28 25.52
C ARG A 110 2.74 -1.51 24.92
N VAL A 111 1.46 -1.71 25.26
CA VAL A 111 0.66 -2.85 24.77
C VAL A 111 0.41 -2.71 23.28
N LYS A 112 -0.05 -1.55 22.82
CA LYS A 112 -0.28 -1.29 21.40
C LYS A 112 1.01 -1.45 20.59
N LEU A 113 2.15 -0.92 21.05
CA LEU A 113 3.44 -1.08 20.39
C LEU A 113 3.83 -2.55 20.26
N TRP A 114 3.66 -3.31 21.34
CA TRP A 114 3.94 -4.76 21.32
C TRP A 114 3.02 -5.50 20.32
N MET A 115 1.72 -5.15 20.26
CA MET A 115 0.78 -5.70 19.25
C MET A 115 1.16 -5.34 17.80
N HIS A 116 1.95 -4.28 17.61
CA HIS A 116 2.54 -3.92 16.31
C HIS A 116 3.94 -4.53 16.10
N GLY A 117 4.41 -5.38 16.99
CA GLY A 117 5.75 -5.96 16.94
C GLY A 117 6.87 -4.93 17.10
N LYS A 118 6.59 -3.85 17.87
CA LYS A 118 7.53 -2.76 18.11
C LYS A 118 8.02 -2.74 19.56
N SER A 119 9.26 -2.27 19.73
CA SER A 119 9.84 -2.10 21.07
C SER A 119 9.13 -0.98 21.84
N ALA A 120 9.03 -1.15 23.16
CA ALA A 120 8.54 -0.10 24.05
C ALA A 120 9.41 1.17 24.05
N ALA A 121 10.69 1.06 23.65
CA ALA A 121 11.60 2.20 23.53
C ALA A 121 11.14 3.24 22.49
N LEU A 122 10.27 2.86 21.54
CA LEU A 122 9.66 3.82 20.62
C LEU A 122 8.73 4.84 21.31
N MET A 123 8.32 4.59 22.56
CA MET A 123 7.56 5.59 23.33
C MET A 123 8.33 6.89 23.54
N ASP A 124 9.67 6.80 23.62
CA ASP A 124 10.54 7.98 23.83
C ASP A 124 10.60 8.88 22.58
N THR A 125 10.15 8.37 21.43
CA THR A 125 10.04 9.12 20.16
C THR A 125 8.63 9.65 19.89
N ALA A 126 7.73 9.52 20.87
CA ALA A 126 6.37 10.02 20.72
C ALA A 126 6.36 11.55 20.55
N ASP A 127 5.53 12.01 19.63
CA ASP A 127 5.29 13.44 19.46
C ASP A 127 4.50 14.02 20.67
N THR A 128 4.31 15.35 20.68
CA THR A 128 3.57 16.07 21.74
C THR A 128 2.13 15.57 21.92
N ASN A 129 1.58 14.83 20.96
CA ASN A 129 0.24 14.24 21.01
C ASN A 129 0.25 12.73 21.27
N GLY A 130 1.34 12.18 21.73
CA GLY A 130 1.48 10.75 22.00
C GLY A 130 1.40 9.87 20.74
N ARG A 131 1.71 10.40 19.55
CA ARG A 131 1.83 9.63 18.32
C ARG A 131 3.24 9.10 18.18
N VAL A 132 3.35 7.85 17.78
CA VAL A 132 4.63 7.18 17.52
C VAL A 132 4.67 6.75 16.05
N ILE A 133 5.75 7.09 15.36
CA ILE A 133 5.97 6.64 13.98
C ILE A 133 6.40 5.18 14.01
N LEU A 134 5.58 4.30 13.46
CA LEU A 134 5.85 2.85 13.40
C LEU A 134 6.73 2.47 12.23
N SER A 135 6.52 3.09 11.07
CA SER A 135 7.30 2.83 9.86
C SER A 135 7.20 3.99 8.88
N GLU A 136 8.26 4.15 8.12
CA GLU A 136 8.34 5.05 6.98
C GLU A 136 8.75 4.25 5.75
N LYS A 137 8.07 4.48 4.64
CA LYS A 137 8.32 3.78 3.37
C LYS A 137 8.28 4.78 2.24
N ASP A 138 9.39 4.82 1.51
CA ASP A 138 9.54 5.65 0.32
C ASP A 138 9.65 4.78 -0.92
N LEU A 139 9.05 5.22 -2.01
CA LEU A 139 9.15 4.57 -3.30
C LEU A 139 9.28 5.61 -4.40
N ALA A 140 10.48 5.76 -4.94
CA ALA A 140 10.73 6.73 -6.00
C ALA A 140 10.07 6.31 -7.32
N TRP A 141 9.67 7.29 -8.14
CA TRP A 141 9.06 7.04 -9.45
C TRP A 141 9.89 6.16 -10.38
N LYS A 142 11.22 6.21 -10.24
CA LYS A 142 12.15 5.41 -11.06
C LYS A 142 12.09 3.92 -10.73
N ASP A 143 11.73 3.59 -9.48
CA ASP A 143 11.76 2.23 -8.96
C ASP A 143 10.43 1.50 -9.16
N ILE A 144 9.38 2.19 -9.63
CA ILE A 144 8.07 1.60 -9.90
C ILE A 144 8.13 0.87 -11.24
N ALA A 145 7.89 -0.44 -11.21
CA ALA A 145 7.86 -1.29 -12.39
C ALA A 145 6.45 -1.67 -12.84
N ARG A 146 5.48 -1.69 -11.91
CA ARG A 146 4.07 -2.01 -12.18
C ARG A 146 3.17 -1.27 -11.20
N VAL A 147 2.03 -0.81 -11.71
CA VAL A 147 0.94 -0.23 -10.92
C VAL A 147 -0.31 -1.07 -11.12
N GLN A 148 -0.95 -1.46 -10.04
CA GLN A 148 -2.25 -2.12 -10.06
C GLN A 148 -3.24 -1.30 -9.24
N LEU A 149 -4.44 -1.10 -9.78
CA LEU A 149 -5.47 -0.30 -9.14
C LEU A 149 -6.65 -1.19 -8.76
N TRP A 150 -7.04 -1.13 -7.49
CA TRP A 150 -8.24 -1.77 -6.97
C TRP A 150 -9.29 -0.70 -6.67
N THR A 151 -10.07 -0.37 -7.66
CA THR A 151 -11.06 0.70 -7.61
C THR A 151 -12.09 0.51 -6.51
N ASP A 152 -12.60 -0.71 -6.33
CA ASP A 152 -13.59 -1.05 -5.29
C ASP A 152 -13.07 -0.77 -3.88
N LYS A 153 -11.78 -1.00 -3.65
CA LYS A 153 -11.13 -0.81 -2.35
C LYS A 153 -10.39 0.52 -2.26
N ARG A 154 -10.39 1.31 -3.33
CA ARG A 154 -9.62 2.57 -3.45
C ARG A 154 -8.17 2.41 -3.07
N LEU A 155 -7.56 1.34 -3.55
CA LEU A 155 -6.22 0.94 -3.18
C LEU A 155 -5.34 0.89 -4.43
N MET A 156 -4.19 1.56 -4.37
CA MET A 156 -3.16 1.47 -5.39
C MET A 156 -2.02 0.60 -4.89
N LEU A 157 -1.67 -0.42 -5.66
CA LEU A 157 -0.57 -1.34 -5.37
C LEU A 157 0.60 -1.01 -6.29
N LEU A 158 1.76 -0.75 -5.71
CA LEU A 158 2.99 -0.39 -6.39
C LEU A 158 4.00 -1.53 -6.25
N TYR A 159 4.54 -1.97 -7.39
CA TYR A 159 5.44 -3.11 -7.48
C TYR A 159 6.85 -2.69 -7.90
N SER A 160 7.84 -3.28 -7.22
CA SER A 160 9.26 -3.14 -7.56
C SER A 160 10.03 -4.37 -7.01
N PRO A 161 10.50 -5.27 -7.87
CA PRO A 161 10.23 -5.45 -9.31
C PRO A 161 8.77 -5.81 -9.61
N ARG A 162 8.39 -6.11 -10.86
CA ARG A 162 7.00 -6.35 -11.30
C ARG A 162 6.23 -7.40 -10.50
N TRP A 163 6.91 -8.41 -9.96
CA TRP A 163 6.32 -9.53 -9.22
C TRP A 163 6.22 -9.28 -7.71
N TRP A 164 6.90 -8.24 -7.18
CA TRP A 164 6.92 -7.98 -5.74
C TRP A 164 6.22 -6.66 -5.40
N MET A 165 5.10 -6.76 -4.67
CA MET A 165 4.41 -5.58 -4.16
C MET A 165 5.26 -4.91 -3.08
N LYS A 166 5.70 -3.69 -3.34
CA LYS A 166 6.54 -2.90 -2.43
C LYS A 166 5.71 -2.03 -1.51
N LEU A 167 4.66 -1.39 -2.06
CA LEU A 167 3.85 -0.43 -1.35
C LEU A 167 2.39 -0.57 -1.74
N SER A 168 1.50 -0.45 -0.76
CA SER A 168 0.05 -0.32 -0.96
C SER A 168 -0.40 1.02 -0.39
N VAL A 169 -1.08 1.81 -1.20
CA VAL A 169 -1.48 3.17 -0.87
C VAL A 169 -3.01 3.27 -0.95
N PRO A 170 -3.71 3.43 0.18
CA PRO A 170 -5.14 3.74 0.16
C PRO A 170 -5.33 5.18 -0.29
N ILE A 171 -6.22 5.41 -1.27
CA ILE A 171 -6.46 6.74 -1.83
C ILE A 171 -7.85 7.21 -1.39
N LEU A 172 -7.93 8.41 -0.82
CA LEU A 172 -9.20 9.06 -0.53
C LEU A 172 -9.91 9.45 -1.83
N LEU A 173 -11.25 9.35 -1.86
CA LEU A 173 -12.04 9.72 -3.03
C LEU A 173 -11.78 11.16 -3.48
N ALA A 174 -11.64 12.08 -2.54
CA ALA A 174 -11.34 13.49 -2.82
C ALA A 174 -9.96 13.72 -3.47
N LYS A 175 -9.02 12.80 -3.29
CA LYS A 175 -7.65 12.88 -3.85
C LYS A 175 -7.42 11.91 -5.01
N TRP A 176 -8.45 11.14 -5.37
CA TRP A 176 -8.36 10.11 -6.40
C TRP A 176 -7.87 10.66 -7.74
N ASN A 177 -8.52 11.69 -8.24
CA ASN A 177 -8.19 12.29 -9.52
C ASN A 177 -6.80 12.93 -9.53
N ASP A 178 -6.42 13.61 -8.44
CA ASP A 178 -5.12 14.27 -8.32
C ASP A 178 -3.99 13.24 -8.37
N VAL A 179 -4.13 12.14 -7.61
CA VAL A 179 -3.14 11.04 -7.57
C VAL A 179 -3.04 10.35 -8.93
N LEU A 180 -4.17 10.00 -9.57
CA LEU A 180 -4.15 9.36 -10.89
C LEU A 180 -3.52 10.25 -11.96
N THR A 181 -3.82 11.55 -11.92
CA THR A 181 -3.22 12.52 -12.83
C THR A 181 -1.70 12.56 -12.67
N MET A 182 -1.21 12.62 -11.43
CA MET A 182 0.22 12.62 -11.15
C MET A 182 0.90 11.32 -11.59
N VAL A 183 0.29 10.17 -11.29
CA VAL A 183 0.81 8.86 -11.72
C VAL A 183 0.88 8.78 -13.25
N ASP A 184 -0.17 9.21 -13.96
CA ASP A 184 -0.19 9.22 -15.42
C ASP A 184 0.91 10.11 -16.00
N GLU A 185 1.11 11.29 -15.44
CA GLU A 185 2.14 12.21 -15.91
C GLU A 185 3.56 11.67 -15.70
N LYS A 186 3.82 11.05 -14.53
CA LYS A 186 5.14 10.52 -14.18
C LYS A 186 5.43 9.16 -14.81
N LEU A 187 4.43 8.29 -14.93
CA LEU A 187 4.60 6.91 -15.40
C LEU A 187 3.95 6.62 -16.75
N GLY A 188 2.92 7.34 -17.15
CA GLY A 188 2.15 7.06 -18.38
C GLY A 188 2.97 7.14 -19.68
N LYS A 189 4.10 7.84 -19.67
CA LYS A 189 5.04 7.94 -20.80
C LYS A 189 6.14 6.87 -20.77
N LYS A 190 6.30 6.15 -19.67
CA LYS A 190 7.36 5.15 -19.48
C LYS A 190 6.89 3.80 -20.02
N LYS A 191 7.39 3.38 -21.18
CA LYS A 191 7.09 2.06 -21.77
C LYS A 191 7.48 0.86 -20.90
N ALA A 192 8.43 1.05 -19.97
CA ALA A 192 8.90 0.00 -19.06
C ALA A 192 7.97 -0.27 -17.88
N VAL A 193 7.02 0.64 -17.59
CA VAL A 193 6.09 0.52 -16.46
C VAL A 193 4.77 -0.08 -16.95
N GLU A 194 4.34 -1.15 -16.29
CA GLU A 194 3.08 -1.81 -16.55
C GLU A 194 1.96 -1.09 -15.80
N LEU A 195 1.06 -0.44 -16.54
CA LEU A 195 -0.16 0.18 -16.02
C LEU A 195 -1.36 -0.73 -16.27
N PRO A 196 -2.47 -0.62 -15.48
CA PRO A 196 -3.69 -1.37 -15.73
C PRO A 196 -4.22 -1.16 -17.16
N GLU A 197 -4.82 -2.19 -17.77
CA GLU A 197 -5.39 -2.11 -19.12
C GLU A 197 -6.49 -1.03 -19.23
N ASP A 198 -7.27 -0.86 -18.18
CA ASP A 198 -8.34 0.14 -18.08
C ASP A 198 -7.86 1.50 -17.57
N TRP A 199 -6.55 1.73 -17.45
CA TRP A 199 -5.96 2.96 -16.89
C TRP A 199 -6.53 4.24 -17.51
N VAL A 200 -6.71 4.26 -18.83
CA VAL A 200 -7.24 5.43 -19.57
C VAL A 200 -8.66 5.78 -19.13
N HIS A 201 -9.49 4.79 -18.79
CA HIS A 201 -10.86 4.99 -18.30
C HIS A 201 -10.91 5.47 -16.85
N GLN A 202 -9.86 5.22 -16.09
CA GLN A 202 -9.73 5.66 -14.70
C GLN A 202 -9.25 7.12 -14.59
N LEU A 203 -8.73 7.69 -15.68
CA LEU A 203 -8.25 9.07 -15.70
C LEU A 203 -9.41 10.07 -15.69
N PRO A 204 -9.21 11.27 -15.08
CA PRO A 204 -10.19 12.34 -15.15
C PRO A 204 -10.50 12.71 -16.63
N PRO A 205 -11.75 13.02 -16.97
CA PRO A 205 -12.16 13.33 -18.35
C PRO A 205 -11.34 14.42 -19.04
N GLN A 206 -10.93 15.45 -18.30
CA GLN A 206 -10.11 16.54 -18.80
C GLN A 206 -8.74 16.07 -19.33
N ARG A 207 -8.15 15.08 -18.65
CA ARG A 207 -6.84 14.53 -19.03
C ARG A 207 -6.93 13.71 -20.32
N VAL A 208 -8.02 12.98 -20.50
CA VAL A 208 -8.27 12.22 -21.73
C VAL A 208 -8.43 13.17 -22.92
N GLN A 209 -9.12 14.29 -22.73
CA GLN A 209 -9.27 15.31 -23.79
C GLN A 209 -7.94 15.97 -24.17
N GLU A 210 -7.10 16.34 -23.20
CA GLU A 210 -5.77 16.90 -23.48
C GLU A 210 -4.88 15.95 -24.27
N LYS A 211 -4.91 14.63 -23.95
CA LYS A 211 -4.16 13.63 -24.73
C LYS A 211 -4.66 13.51 -26.17
N LYS A 212 -5.98 13.59 -26.40
CA LYS A 212 -6.57 13.57 -27.76
C LYS A 212 -6.17 14.83 -28.53
N THR A 213 -6.32 16.00 -27.92
CA THR A 213 -6.00 17.30 -28.55
C THR A 213 -4.50 17.38 -28.88
N ARG A 214 -3.63 16.87 -28.01
CA ARG A 214 -2.18 16.86 -28.26
C ARG A 214 -1.77 15.92 -29.41
N LYS A 215 -2.45 14.78 -29.58
CA LYS A 215 -2.23 13.90 -30.74
C LYS A 215 -2.68 14.58 -32.05
N THR A 216 -3.84 15.26 -32.01
CA THR A 216 -4.37 15.97 -33.18
C THR A 216 -3.56 17.23 -33.50
N ALA A 217 -3.03 17.96 -32.48
CA ALA A 217 -2.17 19.13 -32.69
C ALA A 217 -0.75 18.79 -33.17
N LEU A 218 -0.25 17.59 -32.94
CA LEU A 218 1.01 17.09 -33.49
C LEU A 218 0.88 16.71 -34.97
N GLU A 219 -0.36 16.46 -35.46
CA GLU A 219 -0.64 16.20 -36.88
C GLU A 219 -0.93 17.49 -37.68
N THR A 220 -1.13 18.62 -37.00
CA THR A 220 -1.35 19.92 -37.65
C THR A 220 -0.27 20.89 -37.14
N ASP A 221 0.69 21.20 -38.01
CA ASP A 221 1.76 22.19 -37.78
C ASP A 221 1.20 23.61 -37.52
N VAL A 222 0.74 23.87 -36.29
CA VAL A 222 0.40 25.22 -35.84
C VAL A 222 1.08 25.49 -34.50
N ILE A 223 2.14 26.27 -34.52
CA ILE A 223 2.87 26.76 -33.34
C ILE A 223 1.98 27.78 -32.61
N PRO A 224 1.55 27.54 -31.34
CA PRO A 224 0.91 28.57 -30.54
C PRO A 224 1.95 29.50 -29.90
N PRO A 225 1.62 30.80 -29.67
CA PRO A 225 2.55 31.77 -29.14
C PRO A 225 3.00 31.43 -27.70
N GLN A 226 4.30 31.63 -27.47
CA GLN A 226 4.93 31.45 -26.16
C GLN A 226 4.40 32.49 -25.16
N THR A 227 3.68 32.01 -24.14
CA THR A 227 3.37 32.84 -22.96
C THR A 227 4.43 32.53 -21.91
N THR A 228 5.31 33.45 -21.64
CA THR A 228 6.27 33.44 -20.55
C THR A 228 5.52 33.47 -19.22
N LEU A 229 5.65 32.42 -18.41
CA LEU A 229 5.17 32.37 -17.02
C LEU A 229 6.35 32.67 -16.07
N PRO A 230 6.11 33.37 -14.95
CA PRO A 230 7.16 33.65 -13.97
C PRO A 230 7.65 32.36 -13.29
N GLU A 231 8.95 32.31 -13.05
CA GLU A 231 9.62 31.31 -12.24
C GLU A 231 9.23 31.54 -10.77
N ASP A 232 8.24 30.77 -10.26
CA ASP A 232 7.94 30.75 -8.84
C ASP A 232 8.87 29.75 -8.15
N GLU A 233 9.58 30.23 -7.15
CA GLU A 233 10.45 29.47 -6.26
C GLU A 233 9.74 28.20 -5.74
N GLU A 234 10.41 27.07 -5.81
CA GLU A 234 9.94 25.81 -5.26
C GLU A 234 9.79 25.95 -3.73
N ASP A 235 8.57 26.20 -3.25
CA ASP A 235 8.23 26.20 -1.83
C ASP A 235 8.34 24.77 -1.26
N TYR A 236 9.57 24.37 -0.96
CA TYR A 236 9.86 23.10 -0.33
C TYR A 236 9.48 23.18 1.16
N ARG A 237 8.24 22.79 1.47
CA ARG A 237 7.82 22.63 2.85
C ARG A 237 8.20 21.23 3.37
N PRO A 238 8.89 21.14 4.50
CA PRO A 238 9.19 19.87 5.13
C PRO A 238 7.89 19.11 5.49
N LEU A 239 7.95 17.79 5.47
CA LEU A 239 6.79 16.92 5.67
C LEU A 239 6.04 17.22 6.98
N ASP A 240 6.78 17.64 8.00
CA ASP A 240 6.25 17.94 9.32
C ASP A 240 5.30 19.16 9.31
N GLU A 241 5.59 20.18 8.48
CA GLU A 241 4.73 21.36 8.33
C GLU A 241 3.40 21.03 7.63
N VAL A 242 3.43 20.13 6.64
CA VAL A 242 2.22 19.65 5.96
C VAL A 242 1.37 18.77 6.88
N LEU A 243 2.01 18.02 7.77
CA LEU A 243 1.32 17.21 8.78
C LEU A 243 0.64 18.07 9.83
N GLU A 244 1.23 19.23 10.20
CA GLU A 244 0.60 20.19 11.09
C GLU A 244 -0.62 20.88 10.45
N GLU A 245 -0.55 21.22 9.17
CA GLU A 245 -1.68 21.82 8.44
C GLU A 245 -2.87 20.86 8.33
N LEU A 246 -2.61 19.55 8.11
CA LEU A 246 -3.66 18.51 8.08
C LEU A 246 -4.29 18.25 9.46
N ARG A 247 -3.61 18.66 10.53
CA ARG A 247 -4.02 18.47 11.92
C ARG A 247 -4.93 19.58 12.42
N GLY A 248 -4.85 20.78 11.84
CA GLY A 248 -5.63 21.96 12.26
C GLY A 248 -7.03 22.04 11.64
N LYS A 249 -7.42 21.07 10.83
CA LYS A 249 -8.74 20.93 10.21
C LYS A 249 -9.43 19.66 10.68
#